data_5acd01bc4959eead42628d3abb033c25
#
_entry.id   5acd01bc4959eead42628d3abb033c25
#
_cell.length_a   1.000
_cell.length_b   1.000
_cell.length_c   1.000
_cell.angle_alpha   90.00
_cell.angle_beta   90.00
_cell.angle_gamma   90.00
#
_symmetry.space_group_name_H-M   'P 1'
#
loop_
_entity.id
_entity.type
_entity.pdbx_description
1 polymer ?
#
loop_
_entity_poly.entity_id
_entity_poly.type
_entity_poly.pdbx_seq_one_letter_code
_entity_poly.pdbx_strand_id
1 'polypeptide(L)'
;MKCPTCGNDNPKDGQFCTGCGASIVPTANGMKERLRDKSREELAYALNSVGVKAEMAERGRAEEKVEDSWYQRSLGVIDILEGSIRWVNILKRDAGQHNPPKWWVALGIPDERPVSTRQQTKIKTVRKKTFPLFGKVVDVIWKGYDGDTGLVNTLSKDVTTKTLAKRIGNLEIKSQANGFQGWTLTVDRRFSPTDQDWETLEKIADYILSSQCLAFEFMS
;
A
#
# COMPACT_ATOMS: atom_id res chain seq x y z
N MET A 1 34.77 -20.28 -15.80
CA MET A 1 33.31 -20.05 -15.59
C MET A 1 32.68 -19.60 -16.89
N LYS A 2 31.39 -19.94 -17.12
CA LYS A 2 30.69 -19.51 -18.34
C LYS A 2 30.15 -18.10 -18.22
N CYS A 3 30.33 -17.31 -19.28
CA CYS A 3 29.78 -15.95 -19.36
C CYS A 3 28.24 -16.02 -19.45
N PRO A 4 27.49 -15.29 -18.59
CA PRO A 4 26.03 -15.28 -18.63
C PRO A 4 25.48 -14.55 -19.86
N THR A 5 26.29 -13.72 -20.54
CA THR A 5 25.86 -12.91 -21.68
C THR A 5 26.05 -13.64 -23.01
N CYS A 6 27.17 -14.34 -23.23
CA CYS A 6 27.51 -14.95 -24.52
C CYS A 6 27.84 -16.47 -24.44
N GLY A 7 27.83 -17.04 -23.23
CA GLY A 7 28.13 -18.46 -23.03
C GLY A 7 29.58 -18.88 -23.13
N ASN A 8 30.52 -17.95 -23.43
CA ASN A 8 31.95 -18.25 -23.61
C ASN A 8 32.57 -18.72 -22.28
N ASP A 9 33.48 -19.70 -22.36
CA ASP A 9 34.25 -20.16 -21.19
C ASP A 9 35.39 -19.20 -20.85
N ASN A 10 35.49 -18.83 -19.59
CA ASN A 10 36.46 -17.86 -19.09
C ASN A 10 37.24 -18.42 -17.89
N PRO A 11 38.48 -17.94 -17.66
CA PRO A 11 39.24 -18.27 -16.46
C PRO A 11 38.44 -18.01 -15.18
N LYS A 12 38.70 -18.79 -14.12
CA LYS A 12 37.94 -18.65 -12.84
C LYS A 12 38.17 -17.33 -12.12
N ASP A 13 39.26 -16.66 -12.39
CA ASP A 13 39.74 -15.39 -11.83
C ASP A 13 39.54 -14.18 -12.78
N GLY A 14 38.96 -14.42 -13.94
CA GLY A 14 38.65 -13.36 -14.90
C GLY A 14 37.56 -12.41 -14.40
N GLN A 15 37.77 -11.12 -14.52
CA GLN A 15 36.79 -10.08 -14.18
C GLN A 15 35.85 -9.75 -15.36
N PHE A 16 36.30 -9.95 -16.56
CA PHE A 16 35.57 -9.68 -17.81
C PHE A 16 35.63 -10.86 -18.75
N CYS A 17 34.58 -11.05 -19.52
CA CYS A 17 34.52 -12.08 -20.53
C CYS A 17 35.48 -11.80 -21.66
N THR A 18 36.36 -12.78 -21.98
CA THR A 18 37.31 -12.68 -23.08
C THR A 18 36.63 -12.68 -24.46
N GLY A 19 35.38 -13.12 -24.56
CA GLY A 19 34.63 -13.17 -25.82
C GLY A 19 33.81 -11.91 -26.10
N CYS A 20 33.11 -11.35 -25.08
CA CYS A 20 32.18 -10.22 -25.29
C CYS A 20 32.44 -9.00 -24.41
N GLY A 21 33.51 -9.02 -23.58
CA GLY A 21 33.85 -7.92 -22.68
C GLY A 21 32.90 -7.70 -21.50
N ALA A 22 31.83 -8.48 -21.36
CA ALA A 22 30.90 -8.34 -20.25
C ALA A 22 31.56 -8.71 -18.91
N SER A 23 31.26 -7.99 -17.82
CA SER A 23 31.70 -8.37 -16.49
C SER A 23 31.14 -9.72 -16.08
N ILE A 24 32.03 -10.65 -15.69
CA ILE A 24 31.69 -12.01 -15.23
C ILE A 24 31.88 -12.19 -13.73
N VAL A 25 32.36 -11.15 -13.05
CA VAL A 25 32.38 -11.12 -11.58
C VAL A 25 30.99 -10.79 -11.10
N PRO A 26 30.39 -11.57 -10.19
CA PRO A 26 29.18 -11.16 -9.49
C PRO A 26 29.54 -9.89 -8.69
N THR A 27 29.17 -8.73 -9.19
CA THR A 27 29.36 -7.50 -8.45
C THR A 27 28.61 -7.65 -7.12
N ALA A 28 29.16 -7.13 -6.03
CA ALA A 28 28.48 -7.12 -4.71
C ALA A 28 27.07 -6.51 -4.83
N ASN A 29 26.82 -5.67 -5.84
CA ASN A 29 25.51 -5.18 -6.25
C ASN A 29 24.57 -6.28 -6.77
N GLY A 30 25.05 -7.26 -7.55
CA GLY A 30 24.20 -8.35 -8.07
C GLY A 30 23.69 -9.29 -6.96
N MET A 31 24.47 -9.50 -5.89
CA MET A 31 24.02 -10.28 -4.74
C MET A 31 23.05 -9.48 -3.87
N LYS A 32 23.30 -8.19 -3.66
CA LYS A 32 22.36 -7.27 -2.98
C LYS A 32 21.05 -7.13 -3.77
N GLU A 33 21.10 -7.08 -5.09
CA GLU A 33 19.93 -7.00 -5.97
C GLU A 33 19.05 -8.27 -5.89
N ARG A 34 19.67 -9.47 -5.80
CA ARG A 34 18.94 -10.74 -5.60
C ARG A 34 18.26 -10.85 -4.24
N LEU A 35 18.80 -10.20 -3.22
CA LEU A 35 18.27 -10.18 -1.86
C LEU A 35 17.31 -9.00 -1.60
N ARG A 36 17.18 -8.09 -2.56
CA ARG A 36 16.31 -6.93 -2.45
C ARG A 36 14.84 -7.36 -2.47
N ASP A 37 14.05 -6.80 -1.57
CA ASP A 37 12.60 -6.98 -1.56
C ASP A 37 11.99 -6.24 -2.77
N LYS A 38 11.41 -7.00 -3.69
CA LYS A 38 10.82 -6.48 -4.93
C LYS A 38 9.33 -6.13 -4.80
N SER A 39 8.77 -6.15 -3.59
CA SER A 39 7.33 -5.93 -3.38
C SER A 39 6.85 -4.59 -3.93
N ARG A 40 7.71 -3.56 -3.90
CA ARG A 40 7.39 -2.23 -4.41
C ARG A 40 7.30 -2.23 -5.93
N GLU A 41 8.30 -2.80 -6.60
CA GLU A 41 8.36 -2.92 -8.05
C GLU A 41 7.22 -3.80 -8.58
N GLU A 42 6.92 -4.90 -7.89
CA GLU A 42 5.81 -5.80 -8.23
C GLU A 42 4.45 -5.09 -8.11
N LEU A 43 4.25 -4.27 -7.06
CA LEU A 43 3.01 -3.51 -6.91
C LEU A 43 2.90 -2.39 -7.95
N ALA A 44 3.99 -1.65 -8.23
CA ALA A 44 3.99 -0.62 -9.27
C ALA A 44 3.66 -1.23 -10.65
N TYR A 45 4.24 -2.39 -10.97
CA TYR A 45 3.92 -3.11 -12.19
C TYR A 45 2.45 -3.55 -12.23
N ALA A 46 1.92 -4.09 -11.13
CA ALA A 46 0.53 -4.52 -11.04
C ALA A 46 -0.44 -3.34 -11.21
N LEU A 47 -0.15 -2.19 -10.60
CA LEU A 47 -0.93 -0.96 -10.78
C LEU A 47 -0.95 -0.51 -12.24
N ASN A 48 0.22 -0.42 -12.88
CA ASN A 48 0.29 -0.06 -14.30
C ASN A 48 -0.43 -1.06 -15.21
N SER A 49 -0.42 -2.35 -14.88
CA SER A 49 -1.12 -3.39 -15.67
C SER A 49 -2.64 -3.26 -15.65
N VAL A 50 -3.19 -2.57 -14.64
CA VAL A 50 -4.62 -2.25 -14.52
C VAL A 50 -4.92 -0.78 -14.87
N GLY A 51 -4.07 -0.14 -15.67
CA GLY A 51 -4.29 1.19 -16.21
C GLY A 51 -4.03 2.35 -15.23
N VAL A 52 -3.52 2.07 -14.02
CA VAL A 52 -3.15 3.12 -13.06
C VAL A 52 -1.79 3.70 -13.45
N LYS A 53 -1.69 5.01 -13.62
CA LYS A 53 -0.41 5.68 -13.89
C LYS A 53 0.41 5.76 -12.60
N ALA A 54 1.27 4.77 -12.38
CA ALA A 54 2.05 4.59 -11.18
C ALA A 54 3.56 4.68 -11.46
N GLU A 55 4.27 5.53 -10.73
CA GLU A 55 5.71 5.72 -10.85
C GLU A 55 6.41 5.49 -9.50
N MET A 56 7.62 4.93 -9.53
CA MET A 56 8.39 4.74 -8.31
C MET A 56 9.00 6.06 -7.85
N ALA A 57 8.56 6.57 -6.71
CA ALA A 57 9.09 7.78 -6.09
C ALA A 57 10.57 7.62 -5.66
N GLU A 58 11.29 8.73 -5.52
CA GLU A 58 12.60 8.73 -4.87
C GLU A 58 12.47 8.31 -3.40
N ARG A 59 13.55 7.71 -2.87
CA ARG A 59 13.60 7.27 -1.46
C ARG A 59 13.84 8.46 -0.52
N GLY A 60 13.33 8.32 0.72
CA GLY A 60 13.54 9.32 1.77
C GLY A 60 12.45 10.39 1.84
N ARG A 61 11.35 10.21 1.15
CA ARG A 61 10.21 11.12 1.20
C ARG A 61 9.46 11.06 2.54
N ALA A 62 8.76 12.13 2.88
CA ALA A 62 8.00 12.23 4.12
C ALA A 62 6.90 11.15 4.22
N GLU A 63 6.30 10.78 3.08
CA GLU A 63 5.26 9.76 2.98
C GLU A 63 5.75 8.36 3.36
N GLU A 64 7.05 8.08 3.32
CA GLU A 64 7.62 6.83 3.82
C GLU A 64 7.42 6.68 5.34
N LYS A 65 7.25 7.79 6.08
CA LYS A 65 7.04 7.82 7.53
C LYS A 65 5.57 7.83 7.93
N VAL A 66 4.66 8.04 6.97
CA VAL A 66 3.22 7.95 7.22
C VAL A 66 2.86 6.49 7.51
N GLU A 67 2.12 6.26 8.59
CA GLU A 67 1.82 4.91 9.14
C GLU A 67 3.07 4.14 9.61
N ASP A 68 4.25 4.79 9.68
CA ASP A 68 5.45 4.16 10.21
C ASP A 68 5.33 3.87 11.71
N SER A 69 5.80 2.71 12.12
CA SER A 69 5.91 2.32 13.51
C SER A 69 7.25 1.64 13.74
N TRP A 70 7.75 1.65 14.96
CA TRP A 70 9.09 1.14 15.31
C TRP A 70 9.38 -0.30 14.85
N TYR A 71 8.33 -1.09 14.55
CA TYR A 71 8.45 -2.49 14.10
C TYR A 71 8.20 -2.68 12.60
N GLN A 72 7.96 -1.60 11.87
CA GLN A 72 7.70 -1.61 10.42
C GLN A 72 8.74 -0.75 9.73
N ARG A 73 9.07 -1.08 8.50
CA ARG A 73 9.88 -0.24 7.63
C ARG A 73 9.20 -0.03 6.29
N SER A 74 9.32 1.16 5.74
CA SER A 74 8.88 1.44 4.39
C SER A 74 9.80 0.76 3.38
N LEU A 75 9.20 0.11 2.38
CA LEU A 75 9.89 -0.37 1.18
C LEU A 75 9.96 0.73 0.10
N GLY A 76 9.31 1.84 0.32
CA GLY A 76 9.27 3.05 -0.54
C GLY A 76 7.90 3.34 -1.09
N VAL A 77 7.76 4.56 -1.55
CA VAL A 77 6.52 5.15 -2.07
C VAL A 77 6.43 4.95 -3.58
N ILE A 78 5.21 4.71 -4.06
CA ILE A 78 4.82 4.73 -5.46
C ILE A 78 3.93 5.95 -5.63
N ASP A 79 4.25 6.86 -6.53
CA ASP A 79 3.40 8.00 -6.88
C ASP A 79 2.29 7.54 -7.83
N ILE A 80 1.09 8.06 -7.59
CA ILE A 80 -0.08 7.87 -8.45
C ILE A 80 -0.39 9.21 -9.09
N LEU A 81 -0.31 9.26 -10.41
CA LEU A 81 -0.38 10.52 -11.14
C LEU A 81 -1.81 11.03 -11.33
N GLU A 82 -2.80 10.16 -11.25
CA GLU A 82 -4.22 10.48 -11.48
C GLU A 82 -5.11 9.91 -10.37
N GLY A 83 -6.28 10.52 -10.13
CA GLY A 83 -7.24 10.07 -9.13
C GLY A 83 -7.13 10.79 -7.78
N SER A 84 -7.93 10.36 -6.83
CA SER A 84 -7.98 10.89 -5.47
C SER A 84 -6.88 10.31 -4.58
N ILE A 85 -6.41 9.10 -4.87
CA ILE A 85 -5.24 8.47 -4.26
C ILE A 85 -3.99 8.99 -4.96
N ARG A 86 -3.04 9.59 -4.23
CA ARG A 86 -1.85 10.23 -4.82
C ARG A 86 -0.56 9.50 -4.58
N TRP A 87 -0.52 8.60 -3.62
CA TRP A 87 0.65 7.77 -3.37
C TRP A 87 0.28 6.45 -2.67
N VAL A 88 1.15 5.46 -2.83
CA VAL A 88 1.06 4.17 -2.17
C VAL A 88 2.40 3.87 -1.48
N ASN A 89 2.39 3.63 -0.17
CA ASN A 89 3.56 3.22 0.61
C ASN A 89 3.43 1.76 1.04
N ILE A 90 4.45 0.96 0.78
CA ILE A 90 4.51 -0.43 1.20
C ILE A 90 5.32 -0.51 2.49
N LEU A 91 4.68 -0.99 3.53
CA LEU A 91 5.27 -1.21 4.85
C LEU A 91 5.49 -2.70 5.07
N LYS A 92 6.63 -3.06 5.65
CA LYS A 92 6.99 -4.44 5.98
C LYS A 92 7.50 -4.54 7.39
N ARG A 93 7.03 -5.55 8.09
CA ARG A 93 7.67 -6.09 9.29
C ARG A 93 8.44 -7.34 8.88
N ASP A 94 9.72 -7.38 9.17
CA ASP A 94 10.53 -8.55 8.91
C ASP A 94 10.14 -9.75 9.82
N ALA A 95 10.52 -10.95 9.41
CA ALA A 95 10.28 -12.14 10.22
C ALA A 95 11.02 -12.05 11.55
N GLY A 96 10.33 -12.37 12.63
CA GLY A 96 10.94 -12.57 13.95
C GLY A 96 10.99 -14.06 14.29
N GLN A 97 11.57 -14.39 15.45
CA GLN A 97 11.74 -15.77 15.91
C GLN A 97 10.44 -16.59 15.90
N HIS A 98 9.28 -15.94 16.17
CA HIS A 98 7.98 -16.61 16.26
C HIS A 98 6.91 -15.99 15.34
N ASN A 99 7.29 -15.03 14.51
CA ASN A 99 6.34 -14.33 13.67
C ASN A 99 6.80 -14.32 12.21
N PRO A 100 5.94 -14.72 11.26
CA PRO A 100 6.22 -14.57 9.84
C PRO A 100 6.32 -13.08 9.46
N PRO A 101 6.95 -12.76 8.33
CA PRO A 101 6.95 -11.39 7.82
C PRO A 101 5.52 -10.95 7.53
N LYS A 102 5.24 -9.67 7.73
CA LYS A 102 3.93 -9.10 7.46
C LYS A 102 4.08 -7.81 6.66
N TRP A 103 3.13 -7.57 5.76
CA TRP A 103 3.09 -6.37 4.93
C TRP A 103 1.80 -5.59 5.17
N TRP A 104 1.88 -4.31 4.91
CA TRP A 104 0.74 -3.40 4.80
C TRP A 104 0.95 -2.53 3.56
N VAL A 105 -0.14 -2.08 2.99
CA VAL A 105 -0.14 -1.12 1.89
C VAL A 105 -0.95 0.07 2.35
N ALA A 106 -0.32 1.22 2.51
CA ALA A 106 -0.96 2.48 2.86
C ALA A 106 -1.12 3.32 1.59
N LEU A 107 -2.35 3.77 1.32
CA LEU A 107 -2.71 4.64 0.22
C LEU A 107 -2.99 6.02 0.79
N GLY A 108 -2.35 7.04 0.25
CA GLY A 108 -2.48 8.43 0.70
C GLY A 108 -3.44 9.23 -0.15
N ILE A 109 -4.37 9.87 0.53
CA ILE A 109 -5.42 10.72 -0.04
C ILE A 109 -5.20 12.12 0.56
N PRO A 110 -4.49 13.02 -0.15
CA PRO A 110 -4.28 14.39 0.32
C PRO A 110 -5.61 15.14 0.47
N ASP A 111 -5.70 15.94 1.51
CA ASP A 111 -6.87 16.77 1.77
C ASP A 111 -6.43 18.05 2.47
N GLU A 112 -6.51 19.18 1.76
CA GLU A 112 -6.07 20.48 2.27
C GLU A 112 -7.07 21.12 3.25
N ARG A 113 -8.27 20.55 3.35
CA ARG A 113 -9.30 21.08 4.25
C ARG A 113 -8.87 20.88 5.70
N PRO A 114 -9.19 21.84 6.59
CA PRO A 114 -8.88 21.70 8.00
C PRO A 114 -9.70 20.54 8.59
N VAL A 115 -9.00 19.51 9.03
CA VAL A 115 -9.62 18.41 9.79
C VAL A 115 -9.65 18.79 11.27
N SER A 116 -10.75 18.50 11.96
CA SER A 116 -10.83 18.72 13.40
C SER A 116 -9.68 17.97 14.10
N THR A 117 -8.87 18.73 14.84
CA THR A 117 -7.72 18.18 15.59
C THR A 117 -8.13 17.53 16.91
N ARG A 118 -9.40 17.67 17.32
CA ARG A 118 -9.88 17.17 18.62
C ARG A 118 -9.85 15.66 18.74
N GLN A 119 -10.18 14.96 17.66
CA GLN A 119 -10.16 13.50 17.64
C GLN A 119 -9.86 13.00 16.22
N GLN A 120 -8.85 12.15 16.09
CA GLN A 120 -8.51 11.53 14.83
C GLN A 120 -9.64 10.58 14.39
N THR A 121 -10.12 10.75 13.17
CA THR A 121 -11.02 9.78 12.54
C THR A 121 -10.30 8.45 12.35
N LYS A 122 -10.95 7.38 12.81
CA LYS A 122 -10.43 6.03 12.65
C LYS A 122 -11.55 5.04 12.40
N ILE A 123 -11.61 4.53 11.18
CA ILE A 123 -12.61 3.58 10.72
C ILE A 123 -11.90 2.33 10.23
N LYS A 124 -12.42 1.16 10.54
CA LYS A 124 -11.85 -0.12 10.10
C LYS A 124 -12.93 -1.13 9.74
N THR A 125 -12.56 -2.06 8.86
CA THR A 125 -13.39 -3.21 8.56
C THR A 125 -13.24 -4.29 9.63
N VAL A 126 -14.35 -4.93 9.96
CA VAL A 126 -14.42 -6.12 10.83
C VAL A 126 -15.05 -7.25 10.03
N ARG A 127 -14.30 -8.34 9.87
CA ARG A 127 -14.74 -9.54 9.14
C ARG A 127 -15.54 -10.46 10.05
N LYS A 128 -16.76 -10.79 9.64
CA LYS A 128 -17.55 -11.84 10.26
C LYS A 128 -17.25 -13.17 9.58
N LYS A 129 -16.91 -14.18 10.36
CA LYS A 129 -16.62 -15.54 9.89
C LYS A 129 -17.74 -16.49 10.32
N THR A 130 -17.93 -17.57 9.54
CA THR A 130 -18.86 -18.65 9.91
C THR A 130 -18.45 -19.35 11.20
N PHE A 131 -17.14 -19.46 11.45
CA PHE A 131 -16.57 -19.99 12.68
C PHE A 131 -15.42 -19.09 13.16
N PRO A 132 -15.29 -18.80 14.48
CA PRO A 132 -14.39 -17.76 14.97
C PRO A 132 -12.92 -17.89 14.54
N LEU A 133 -12.39 -19.13 14.47
CA LEU A 133 -10.97 -19.39 14.19
C LEU A 133 -10.70 -19.77 12.72
N PHE A 134 -11.56 -20.61 12.08
CA PHE A 134 -11.25 -21.24 10.78
C PHE A 134 -12.34 -21.03 9.71
N GLY A 135 -13.38 -20.23 9.99
CA GLY A 135 -14.50 -20.05 9.08
C GLY A 135 -14.22 -19.15 7.88
N LYS A 136 -15.01 -19.36 6.81
CA LYS A 136 -15.04 -18.43 5.67
C LYS A 136 -15.57 -17.06 6.10
N VAL A 137 -15.06 -15.99 5.53
CA VAL A 137 -15.59 -14.63 5.73
C VAL A 137 -16.92 -14.52 5.04
N VAL A 138 -18.00 -14.40 5.81
CA VAL A 138 -19.39 -14.31 5.31
C VAL A 138 -19.81 -12.86 5.11
N ASP A 139 -19.34 -11.95 5.97
CA ASP A 139 -19.68 -10.55 5.89
C ASP A 139 -18.54 -9.66 6.36
N VAL A 140 -18.56 -8.40 5.95
CA VAL A 140 -17.66 -7.34 6.41
C VAL A 140 -18.50 -6.15 6.82
N ILE A 141 -18.19 -5.59 7.98
CA ILE A 141 -18.84 -4.38 8.49
C ILE A 141 -17.78 -3.31 8.73
N TRP A 142 -18.11 -2.06 8.45
CA TRP A 142 -17.30 -0.91 8.79
C TRP A 142 -17.64 -0.45 10.21
N LYS A 143 -16.65 -0.15 11.02
CA LYS A 143 -16.79 0.34 12.41
C LYS A 143 -15.70 1.34 12.73
N GLY A 144 -16.02 2.28 13.57
CA GLY A 144 -15.07 3.26 14.10
C GLY A 144 -15.73 4.60 14.32
N TYR A 145 -14.89 5.57 14.65
CA TYR A 145 -15.28 6.97 14.78
C TYR A 145 -15.03 7.69 13.46
N ASP A 146 -16.06 8.29 12.90
CA ASP A 146 -16.01 9.00 11.60
C ASP A 146 -16.20 10.52 11.72
N GLY A 147 -16.18 11.05 12.93
CA GLY A 147 -16.37 12.49 13.16
C GLY A 147 -17.79 12.96 12.86
N ASP A 148 -18.77 12.08 12.99
CA ASP A 148 -20.20 12.33 12.70
C ASP A 148 -20.49 12.70 11.24
N THR A 149 -19.57 12.38 10.34
CA THR A 149 -19.72 12.64 8.89
C THR A 149 -20.65 11.67 8.17
N GLY A 150 -21.03 10.57 8.81
CA GLY A 150 -21.82 9.49 8.21
C GLY A 150 -21.03 8.56 7.27
N LEU A 151 -19.69 8.72 7.19
CA LEU A 151 -18.83 7.92 6.32
C LEU A 151 -18.93 6.42 6.62
N VAL A 152 -18.98 6.01 7.90
CA VAL A 152 -19.18 4.60 8.31
C VAL A 152 -20.48 4.05 7.74
N ASN A 153 -21.55 4.82 7.74
CA ASN A 153 -22.85 4.41 7.21
C ASN A 153 -22.81 4.27 5.67
N THR A 154 -22.19 5.24 4.98
CA THR A 154 -22.00 5.22 3.53
C THR A 154 -21.22 3.98 3.09
N LEU A 155 -20.06 3.74 3.70
CA LEU A 155 -19.22 2.56 3.42
C LEU A 155 -19.93 1.24 3.77
N SER A 156 -20.76 1.22 4.83
CA SER A 156 -21.49 0.04 5.25
C SER A 156 -22.65 -0.33 4.32
N LYS A 157 -23.24 0.64 3.64
CA LYS A 157 -24.30 0.43 2.64
C LYS A 157 -23.74 -0.03 1.30
N ASP A 158 -22.51 0.33 0.98
CA ASP A 158 -21.90 -0.01 -0.31
C ASP A 158 -21.39 -1.46 -0.32
N VAL A 159 -22.00 -2.27 -1.19
CA VAL A 159 -21.66 -3.70 -1.36
C VAL A 159 -20.25 -3.85 -1.99
N THR A 160 -19.83 -2.92 -2.87
CA THR A 160 -18.53 -3.03 -3.55
C THR A 160 -17.38 -2.90 -2.56
N THR A 161 -17.46 -1.95 -1.59
CA THR A 161 -16.43 -1.76 -0.56
C THR A 161 -16.32 -2.97 0.38
N LYS A 162 -17.43 -3.63 0.70
CA LYS A 162 -17.44 -4.87 1.50
C LYS A 162 -16.82 -6.04 0.73
N THR A 163 -17.14 -6.14 -0.57
CA THR A 163 -16.59 -7.19 -1.45
C THR A 163 -15.09 -7.02 -1.59
N LEU A 164 -14.61 -5.80 -1.81
CA LEU A 164 -13.19 -5.47 -1.82
C LEU A 164 -12.51 -5.94 -0.53
N ALA A 165 -13.02 -5.55 0.65
CA ALA A 165 -12.45 -5.92 1.94
C ALA A 165 -12.46 -7.44 2.19
N LYS A 166 -13.44 -8.19 1.67
CA LYS A 166 -13.42 -9.66 1.71
C LYS A 166 -12.22 -10.21 0.95
N ARG A 167 -11.88 -9.63 -0.18
CA ARG A 167 -10.85 -10.10 -1.10
C ARG A 167 -9.44 -9.64 -0.71
N ILE A 168 -9.21 -8.32 -0.59
CA ILE A 168 -7.85 -7.78 -0.44
C ILE A 168 -7.35 -7.72 1.01
N GLY A 169 -8.19 -7.83 2.03
CA GLY A 169 -7.77 -7.76 3.44
C GLY A 169 -8.62 -6.83 4.28
N ASN A 170 -8.22 -6.65 5.54
CA ASN A 170 -8.85 -5.63 6.35
C ASN A 170 -8.40 -4.25 5.87
N LEU A 171 -9.36 -3.32 5.87
CA LEU A 171 -9.14 -1.93 5.52
C LEU A 171 -9.23 -1.08 6.78
N GLU A 172 -8.35 -0.09 6.90
CA GLU A 172 -8.38 0.91 7.96
C GLU A 172 -8.22 2.30 7.33
N ILE A 173 -9.11 3.24 7.68
CA ILE A 173 -9.08 4.64 7.25
C ILE A 173 -8.70 5.47 8.48
N LYS A 174 -7.72 6.37 8.33
CA LYS A 174 -7.33 7.33 9.35
C LYS A 174 -7.16 8.71 8.76
N SER A 175 -7.54 9.74 9.52
CA SER A 175 -7.19 11.12 9.21
C SER A 175 -5.85 11.49 9.86
N GLN A 176 -5.06 12.33 9.20
CA GLN A 176 -3.83 12.95 9.75
C GLN A 176 -2.83 11.96 10.37
N ALA A 177 -2.63 10.80 9.75
CA ALA A 177 -1.65 9.83 10.23
C ALA A 177 -0.24 10.44 10.24
N ASN A 178 0.42 10.44 11.40
CA ASN A 178 1.78 10.97 11.59
C ASN A 178 2.02 12.38 10.99
N GLY A 179 1.02 13.27 11.08
CA GLY A 179 1.12 14.64 10.57
C GLY A 179 0.93 14.77 9.05
N PHE A 180 0.58 13.72 8.35
CA PHE A 180 0.18 13.79 6.96
C PHE A 180 -1.14 14.57 6.81
N GLN A 181 -1.12 15.65 6.02
CA GLN A 181 -2.32 16.43 5.74
C GLN A 181 -3.20 15.68 4.73
N GLY A 182 -4.20 14.99 5.26
CA GLY A 182 -5.08 14.13 4.47
C GLY A 182 -5.46 12.85 5.20
N TRP A 183 -5.72 11.82 4.43
CA TRP A 183 -6.23 10.54 4.89
C TRP A 183 -5.35 9.39 4.42
N THR A 184 -5.27 8.35 5.22
CA THR A 184 -4.68 7.09 4.81
C THR A 184 -5.73 5.99 4.77
N LEU A 185 -5.68 5.20 3.71
CA LEU A 185 -6.44 3.95 3.57
C LEU A 185 -5.43 2.80 3.59
N THR A 186 -5.40 2.02 4.65
CA THR A 186 -4.41 0.95 4.86
C THR A 186 -5.02 -0.42 4.65
N VAL A 187 -4.35 -1.27 3.87
CA VAL A 187 -4.66 -2.70 3.68
C VAL A 187 -3.68 -3.53 4.50
N ASP A 188 -4.16 -4.51 5.29
CA ASP A 188 -3.36 -5.30 6.24
C ASP A 188 -2.54 -6.43 5.63
N ARG A 189 -2.30 -6.39 4.31
CA ARG A 189 -1.51 -7.39 3.55
C ARG A 189 -1.05 -6.85 2.21
N ARG A 190 -0.17 -7.59 1.55
CA ARG A 190 0.10 -7.40 0.12
C ARG A 190 -1.13 -7.81 -0.69
N PHE A 191 -1.39 -7.08 -1.76
CA PHE A 191 -2.39 -7.46 -2.75
C PHE A 191 -1.92 -7.03 -4.14
N SER A 192 -2.46 -7.69 -5.14
CA SER A 192 -2.32 -7.31 -6.54
C SER A 192 -3.69 -6.82 -6.99
N PRO A 193 -3.86 -5.52 -7.27
CA PRO A 193 -5.16 -4.97 -7.61
C PRO A 193 -5.63 -5.52 -8.98
N THR A 194 -6.96 -5.69 -9.11
CA THR A 194 -7.64 -5.71 -10.40
C THR A 194 -8.17 -4.32 -10.69
N ASP A 195 -8.62 -4.06 -11.93
CA ASP A 195 -9.26 -2.81 -12.32
C ASP A 195 -10.39 -2.44 -11.34
N GLN A 196 -11.29 -3.39 -11.09
CA GLN A 196 -12.42 -3.20 -10.17
C GLN A 196 -11.99 -2.91 -8.73
N ASP A 197 -10.83 -3.46 -8.29
CA ASP A 197 -10.33 -3.14 -6.95
C ASP A 197 -9.85 -1.71 -6.86
N TRP A 198 -9.11 -1.27 -7.88
CA TRP A 198 -8.61 0.09 -7.91
C TRP A 198 -9.75 1.09 -8.00
N GLU A 199 -10.71 0.87 -8.89
CA GLU A 199 -11.93 1.67 -8.97
C GLU A 199 -12.67 1.75 -7.62
N THR A 200 -12.74 0.63 -6.89
CA THR A 200 -13.38 0.62 -5.56
C THR A 200 -12.54 1.35 -4.50
N LEU A 201 -11.21 1.30 -4.58
CA LEU A 201 -10.32 2.07 -3.70
C LEU A 201 -10.45 3.58 -3.96
N GLU A 202 -10.48 4.00 -5.23
CA GLU A 202 -10.74 5.41 -5.61
C GLU A 202 -12.14 5.85 -5.14
N LYS A 203 -13.16 5.02 -5.30
CA LYS A 203 -14.51 5.30 -4.79
C LYS A 203 -14.52 5.49 -3.26
N ILE A 204 -13.75 4.70 -2.51
CA ILE A 204 -13.59 4.92 -1.07
C ILE A 204 -12.93 6.27 -0.79
N ALA A 205 -11.89 6.64 -1.56
CA ALA A 205 -11.24 7.94 -1.45
C ALA A 205 -12.23 9.10 -1.74
N ASP A 206 -13.07 8.96 -2.75
CA ASP A 206 -14.11 9.96 -3.07
C ASP A 206 -15.16 10.06 -1.95
N TYR A 207 -15.57 8.97 -1.33
CA TYR A 207 -16.46 9.00 -0.16
C TYR A 207 -15.80 9.74 1.02
N ILE A 208 -14.50 9.51 1.25
CA ILE A 208 -13.74 10.22 2.29
C ILE A 208 -13.73 11.72 2.00
N LEU A 209 -13.38 12.11 0.78
CA LEU A 209 -13.29 13.51 0.40
C LEU A 209 -14.66 14.21 0.39
N SER A 210 -15.73 13.52 0.01
CA SER A 210 -17.09 14.11 0.00
C SER A 210 -17.73 14.20 1.39
N SER A 211 -17.37 13.30 2.31
CA SER A 211 -18.03 13.22 3.63
C SER A 211 -17.75 14.41 4.56
N GLN A 212 -16.71 15.21 4.29
CA GLN A 212 -16.34 16.36 5.14
C GLN A 212 -17.12 17.65 4.85
N CYS A 213 -17.85 17.75 3.75
CA CYS A 213 -18.58 18.97 3.40
C CYS A 213 -19.73 19.31 4.35
N LEU A 214 -20.17 18.38 5.17
CA LEU A 214 -21.33 18.58 6.05
C LEU A 214 -21.02 19.30 7.38
N ALA A 215 -19.75 19.38 7.78
CA ALA A 215 -19.38 19.92 9.10
C ALA A 215 -19.28 21.45 9.14
N PHE A 216 -19.26 22.14 8.00
CA PHE A 216 -19.06 23.60 7.94
C PHE A 216 -20.32 24.43 7.70
N GLU A 217 -21.45 23.85 7.28
CA GLU A 217 -22.68 24.62 7.02
C GLU A 217 -23.45 25.05 8.28
N PHE A 218 -23.06 24.59 9.49
CA PHE A 218 -23.75 24.89 10.72
C PHE A 218 -23.03 25.87 11.65
N MET A 219 -21.97 26.54 11.22
CA MET A 219 -21.23 27.52 12.02
C MET A 219 -21.21 28.95 11.43
N SER A 220 -22.21 29.30 10.60
CA SER A 220 -22.40 30.69 10.10
C SER A 220 -23.53 31.37 10.84
#